data_2196fbd8a72392ed7d53d1d6c9e6d9a1
#
_entry.id   2196fbd8a72392ed7d53d1d6c9e6d9a1
#
_cell.length_a   1.000
_cell.length_b   1.000
_cell.length_c   1.000
_cell.angle_alpha   90.00
_cell.angle_beta   90.00
_cell.angle_gamma   90.00
#
_symmetry.space_group_name_H-M   'P 1'
#
loop_
_entity.id
_entity.type
_entity.pdbx_description
1 polymer ?
#
loop_
_entity_poly.entity_id
_entity_poly.type
_entity_poly.pdbx_seq_one_letter_code
_entity_poly.pdbx_strand_id
1 'polypeptide(L)'
;DPTQPPWGEAEHKEWQARRMEVYAAQIDRMDQGIGRIIDSLEKTGQLENTLIMFLADNGGCAEEIGEAWSKNVVGSISRRETRDGQPVQHGNDPNVMPGPEETYQSYGVPWANVSNTPFREYKHWVHEGGISTPFIAHWPEGIGDRGALRRQAAQLPDVMATCLEVAGVEYPQEREGNAVQALEGFSMMPIFSDRAHAREVLYWEHEGNCAVRKEQWKLVCKYPGDWELYDIVADRTELNDLSAEHPQIVAALGALYAAWAERCKVMDWSELQEMRRKEREG
;
A
#
# COMPACT_ATOMS: atom_id res chain seq x y z
N ASP A 1 6.29 15.40 -7.07
CA ASP A 1 7.51 15.10 -6.31
C ASP A 1 8.56 16.15 -6.62
N PRO A 2 9.11 16.85 -5.60
CA PRO A 2 10.10 17.93 -5.81
C PRO A 2 11.44 17.44 -6.34
N THR A 3 11.69 16.14 -6.32
CA THR A 3 12.95 15.55 -6.84
C THR A 3 12.89 15.25 -8.33
N GLN A 4 11.72 15.39 -8.96
CA GLN A 4 11.50 15.08 -10.36
C GLN A 4 11.27 16.35 -11.18
N PRO A 5 11.83 16.44 -12.39
CA PRO A 5 11.62 17.59 -13.26
C PRO A 5 10.18 17.63 -13.78
N PRO A 6 9.66 18.80 -14.14
CA PRO A 6 8.39 18.90 -14.85
C PRO A 6 8.48 18.19 -16.20
N TRP A 7 7.34 17.68 -16.70
CA TRP A 7 7.31 16.91 -17.97
C TRP A 7 7.98 17.62 -19.15
N GLY A 8 7.91 18.95 -19.21
CA GLY A 8 8.57 19.75 -20.24
C GLY A 8 10.09 19.55 -20.31
N GLU A 9 10.70 19.26 -19.16
CA GLU A 9 12.16 19.12 -18.97
C GLU A 9 12.60 17.67 -18.80
N ALA A 10 11.65 16.72 -18.75
CA ALA A 10 11.95 15.31 -18.56
C ALA A 10 12.80 14.77 -19.72
N GLU A 11 13.81 13.98 -19.38
CA GLU A 11 14.63 13.25 -20.33
C GLU A 11 13.91 12.00 -20.85
N HIS A 12 14.30 11.51 -22.03
CA HIS A 12 13.78 10.27 -22.61
C HIS A 12 12.25 10.17 -22.63
N LYS A 13 11.56 11.25 -22.98
CA LYS A 13 10.08 11.37 -22.89
C LYS A 13 9.32 10.23 -23.57
N GLU A 14 9.77 9.75 -24.71
CA GLU A 14 9.15 8.65 -25.42
C GLU A 14 9.23 7.35 -24.59
N TRP A 15 10.40 7.05 -24.04
CA TRP A 15 10.58 5.92 -23.14
C TRP A 15 9.77 6.06 -21.85
N GLN A 16 9.76 7.25 -21.24
CA GLN A 16 8.93 7.52 -20.06
C GLN A 16 7.43 7.29 -20.36
N ALA A 17 6.93 7.84 -21.47
CA ALA A 17 5.54 7.64 -21.88
C ALA A 17 5.23 6.15 -22.07
N ARG A 18 6.12 5.41 -22.71
CA ARG A 18 5.94 3.97 -22.95
C ARG A 18 5.89 3.16 -21.65
N ARG A 19 6.66 3.52 -20.62
CA ARG A 19 6.58 2.88 -19.28
C ARG A 19 5.15 2.97 -18.72
N MET A 20 4.53 4.16 -18.80
CA MET A 20 3.16 4.37 -18.32
C MET A 20 2.12 3.68 -19.22
N GLU A 21 2.30 3.65 -20.54
CA GLU A 21 1.44 2.90 -21.44
C GLU A 21 1.43 1.40 -21.11
N VAL A 22 2.60 0.82 -20.83
CA VAL A 22 2.72 -0.60 -20.43
C VAL A 22 2.02 -0.84 -19.09
N TYR A 23 2.21 0.04 -18.12
CA TYR A 23 1.52 -0.04 -16.84
C TYR A 23 -0.01 0.03 -17.02
N ALA A 24 -0.50 1.00 -17.78
CA ALA A 24 -1.93 1.13 -18.08
C ALA A 24 -2.50 -0.11 -18.79
N ALA A 25 -1.75 -0.68 -19.73
CA ALA A 25 -2.14 -1.92 -20.41
C ALA A 25 -2.20 -3.12 -19.46
N GLN A 26 -1.31 -3.19 -18.46
CA GLN A 26 -1.36 -4.23 -17.42
C GLN A 26 -2.59 -4.08 -16.53
N ILE A 27 -2.94 -2.85 -16.14
CA ILE A 27 -4.17 -2.56 -15.38
C ILE A 27 -5.41 -2.96 -16.19
N ASP A 28 -5.49 -2.61 -17.48
CA ASP A 28 -6.59 -3.00 -18.38
C ASP A 28 -6.71 -4.54 -18.46
N ARG A 29 -5.59 -5.26 -18.56
CA ARG A 29 -5.60 -6.73 -18.59
C ARG A 29 -6.03 -7.34 -17.24
N MET A 30 -5.65 -6.74 -16.14
CA MET A 30 -6.11 -7.14 -14.80
C MET A 30 -7.62 -6.93 -14.67
N ASP A 31 -8.13 -5.79 -15.09
CA ASP A 31 -9.56 -5.46 -15.07
C ASP A 31 -10.39 -6.47 -15.89
N GLN A 32 -9.95 -6.80 -17.11
CA GLN A 32 -10.57 -7.86 -17.90
C GLN A 32 -10.54 -9.22 -17.19
N GLY A 33 -9.50 -9.50 -16.41
CA GLY A 33 -9.40 -10.70 -15.59
C GLY A 33 -10.45 -10.74 -14.49
N ILE A 34 -10.61 -9.62 -13.79
CA ILE A 34 -11.63 -9.43 -12.75
C ILE A 34 -13.03 -9.56 -13.36
N GLY A 35 -13.27 -8.93 -14.52
CA GLY A 35 -14.54 -9.04 -15.26
C GLY A 35 -14.93 -10.50 -15.51
N ARG A 36 -13.99 -11.35 -15.94
CA ARG A 36 -14.27 -12.79 -16.15
C ARG A 36 -14.66 -13.53 -14.87
N ILE A 37 -14.11 -13.13 -13.71
CA ILE A 37 -14.50 -13.71 -12.41
C ILE A 37 -15.93 -13.30 -12.07
N ILE A 38 -16.26 -12.01 -12.23
CA ILE A 38 -17.61 -11.48 -11.99
C ILE A 38 -18.63 -12.15 -12.90
N ASP A 39 -18.36 -12.26 -14.20
CA ASP A 39 -19.19 -12.97 -15.17
C ASP A 39 -19.46 -14.44 -14.75
N SER A 40 -18.45 -15.10 -14.20
CA SER A 40 -18.58 -16.48 -13.72
C SER A 40 -19.51 -16.57 -12.50
N LEU A 41 -19.37 -15.65 -11.55
CA LEU A 41 -20.25 -15.58 -10.38
C LEU A 41 -21.70 -15.29 -10.78
N GLU A 42 -21.91 -14.40 -11.74
CA GLU A 42 -23.22 -14.08 -12.28
C GLU A 42 -23.86 -15.30 -12.96
N LYS A 43 -23.14 -15.98 -13.87
CA LYS A 43 -23.60 -17.18 -14.58
C LYS A 43 -23.95 -18.34 -13.65
N THR A 44 -23.28 -18.43 -12.51
CA THR A 44 -23.54 -19.45 -11.48
C THR A 44 -24.58 -19.02 -10.44
N GLY A 45 -25.12 -17.80 -10.55
CA GLY A 45 -26.12 -17.27 -9.61
C GLY A 45 -25.56 -16.96 -8.22
N GLN A 46 -24.25 -16.77 -8.09
CA GLN A 46 -23.58 -16.56 -6.81
C GLN A 46 -23.23 -15.08 -6.55
N LEU A 47 -23.30 -14.21 -7.57
CA LEU A 47 -22.84 -12.82 -7.48
C LEU A 47 -23.56 -12.03 -6.38
N GLU A 48 -24.89 -12.21 -6.26
CA GLU A 48 -25.70 -11.46 -5.30
C GLU A 48 -25.27 -11.69 -3.85
N ASN A 49 -24.87 -12.93 -3.51
CA ASN A 49 -24.43 -13.30 -2.16
C ASN A 49 -22.92 -13.58 -2.08
N THR A 50 -22.12 -12.82 -2.82
CA THR A 50 -20.66 -12.87 -2.74
C THR A 50 -20.12 -11.48 -2.36
N LEU A 51 -19.37 -11.41 -1.24
CA LEU A 51 -18.60 -10.22 -0.89
C LEU A 51 -17.33 -10.19 -1.73
N ILE A 52 -17.23 -9.22 -2.61
CA ILE A 52 -16.04 -8.94 -3.41
C ILE A 52 -15.36 -7.71 -2.82
N MET A 53 -14.08 -7.82 -2.47
CA MET A 53 -13.25 -6.73 -1.99
C MET A 53 -12.09 -6.51 -2.95
N PHE A 54 -11.92 -5.28 -3.44
CA PHE A 54 -10.80 -4.89 -4.29
C PHE A 54 -10.05 -3.73 -3.64
N LEU A 55 -8.73 -3.88 -3.53
CA LEU A 55 -7.85 -2.88 -2.93
C LEU A 55 -6.42 -3.01 -3.50
N ALA A 56 -5.61 -1.98 -3.29
CA ALA A 56 -4.17 -2.08 -3.36
C ALA A 56 -3.59 -2.14 -1.93
N ASP A 57 -2.50 -2.86 -1.74
CA ASP A 57 -1.86 -3.06 -0.43
C ASP A 57 -1.05 -1.85 0.04
N ASN A 58 -0.59 -1.04 -0.91
CA ASN A 58 0.16 0.22 -0.69
C ASN A 58 -0.01 1.15 -1.89
N GLY A 59 0.56 2.34 -1.80
CA GLY A 59 0.66 3.26 -2.92
C GLY A 59 1.53 2.75 -4.06
N GLY A 60 1.59 3.47 -5.17
CA GLY A 60 2.39 3.15 -6.34
C GLY A 60 3.85 2.90 -6.00
N CYS A 61 4.49 1.97 -6.70
CA CYS A 61 5.87 1.58 -6.44
C CYS A 61 6.85 2.45 -7.22
N ALA A 62 7.69 3.20 -6.52
CA ALA A 62 8.70 4.08 -7.11
C ALA A 62 10.06 3.42 -7.33
N GLU A 63 10.21 2.14 -6.97
CA GLU A 63 11.48 1.44 -7.04
C GLU A 63 12.01 1.37 -8.47
N GLU A 64 13.27 1.80 -8.65
CA GLU A 64 13.96 1.73 -9.93
C GLU A 64 14.71 0.39 -10.05
N ILE A 65 14.51 -0.28 -11.18
CA ILE A 65 15.19 -1.56 -11.43
C ILE A 65 16.60 -1.29 -11.95
N GLY A 66 17.55 -1.22 -11.05
CA GLY A 66 18.96 -1.13 -11.35
C GLY A 66 19.62 -2.51 -11.52
N GLU A 67 20.91 -2.50 -11.92
CA GLU A 67 21.68 -3.72 -12.14
C GLU A 67 21.82 -4.61 -10.88
N ALA A 68 22.04 -3.99 -9.72
CA ALA A 68 22.15 -4.72 -8.45
C ALA A 68 20.84 -5.39 -8.04
N TRP A 69 19.71 -4.70 -8.25
CA TRP A 69 18.37 -5.24 -7.99
C TRP A 69 18.08 -6.42 -8.91
N SER A 70 18.35 -6.28 -10.20
CA SER A 70 18.15 -7.33 -11.19
C SER A 70 18.89 -8.61 -10.84
N LYS A 71 20.13 -8.53 -10.38
CA LYS A 71 20.92 -9.71 -9.99
C LYS A 71 20.31 -10.50 -8.83
N ASN A 72 19.63 -9.82 -7.89
CA ASN A 72 19.09 -10.44 -6.69
C ASN A 72 17.69 -11.03 -6.88
N VAL A 73 16.89 -10.50 -7.82
CA VAL A 73 15.46 -10.83 -7.95
C VAL A 73 15.10 -11.57 -9.24
N VAL A 74 16.01 -11.61 -10.23
CA VAL A 74 15.80 -12.37 -11.46
C VAL A 74 15.60 -13.85 -11.13
N GLY A 75 14.46 -14.38 -11.56
CA GLY A 75 14.05 -15.77 -11.32
C GLY A 75 13.27 -15.98 -10.01
N SER A 76 13.17 -14.98 -9.12
CA SER A 76 12.29 -15.03 -7.94
C SER A 76 10.96 -14.33 -8.18
N ILE A 77 10.98 -13.10 -8.71
CA ILE A 77 9.78 -12.32 -9.04
C ILE A 77 9.64 -11.99 -10.53
N SER A 78 10.68 -12.24 -11.33
CA SER A 78 10.65 -12.10 -12.77
C SER A 78 11.21 -13.33 -13.46
N ARG A 79 10.79 -13.58 -14.70
CA ARG A 79 11.32 -14.68 -15.50
C ARG A 79 12.70 -14.32 -16.03
N ARG A 80 13.58 -15.33 -16.20
CA ARG A 80 14.87 -15.19 -16.87
C ARG A 80 14.75 -15.23 -18.39
N GLU A 81 13.73 -15.96 -18.86
CA GLU A 81 13.49 -16.25 -20.27
C GLU A 81 12.01 -16.05 -20.61
N THR A 82 11.75 -15.66 -21.81
CA THR A 82 10.42 -15.60 -22.43
C THR A 82 9.85 -17.00 -22.63
N ARG A 83 8.60 -17.11 -23.08
CA ARG A 83 7.95 -18.40 -23.36
C ARG A 83 8.61 -19.18 -24.50
N ASP A 84 9.31 -18.51 -25.40
CA ASP A 84 10.07 -19.09 -26.50
C ASP A 84 11.59 -19.20 -26.23
N GLY A 85 12.01 -18.95 -24.97
CA GLY A 85 13.38 -19.17 -24.51
C GLY A 85 14.35 -18.03 -24.80
N GLN A 86 13.86 -16.83 -25.14
CA GLN A 86 14.74 -15.67 -25.30
C GLN A 86 15.07 -15.06 -23.93
N PRO A 87 16.28 -14.51 -23.71
CA PRO A 87 16.65 -13.89 -22.45
C PRO A 87 15.84 -12.62 -22.20
N VAL A 88 15.33 -12.45 -20.98
CA VAL A 88 14.67 -11.20 -20.55
C VAL A 88 15.69 -10.16 -20.13
N GLN A 89 15.60 -8.97 -20.70
CA GLN A 89 16.39 -7.80 -20.32
C GLN A 89 15.74 -7.11 -19.12
N HIS A 90 16.48 -7.10 -18.00
CA HIS A 90 16.04 -6.47 -16.76
C HIS A 90 16.74 -5.14 -16.56
N GLY A 91 15.99 -4.14 -16.13
CA GLY A 91 16.55 -2.83 -15.77
C GLY A 91 15.94 -1.67 -16.55
N ASN A 92 16.00 -0.50 -15.92
CA ASN A 92 15.44 0.74 -16.46
C ASN A 92 16.43 1.43 -17.41
N ASP A 93 16.73 0.80 -18.55
CA ASP A 93 17.58 1.36 -19.60
C ASP A 93 16.72 2.11 -20.63
N PRO A 94 16.92 3.43 -20.83
CA PRO A 94 16.17 4.21 -21.82
C PRO A 94 16.41 3.81 -23.26
N ASN A 95 17.47 3.05 -23.57
CA ASN A 95 17.71 2.49 -24.90
C ASN A 95 16.89 1.22 -25.18
N VAL A 96 16.25 0.66 -24.15
CA VAL A 96 15.41 -0.52 -24.25
C VAL A 96 13.96 -0.11 -24.06
N MET A 97 13.18 -0.10 -25.13
CA MET A 97 11.77 0.29 -25.08
C MET A 97 10.94 -0.80 -24.38
N PRO A 98 10.22 -0.49 -23.27
CA PRO A 98 9.43 -1.48 -22.55
C PRO A 98 8.18 -1.91 -23.31
N GLY A 99 7.67 -3.12 -23.00
CA GLY A 99 6.41 -3.66 -23.52
C GLY A 99 6.51 -5.07 -24.08
N PRO A 100 7.53 -5.42 -24.88
CA PRO A 100 7.75 -6.79 -25.32
C PRO A 100 8.03 -7.75 -24.15
N GLU A 101 7.80 -9.05 -24.37
CA GLU A 101 8.01 -10.10 -23.36
C GLU A 101 9.48 -10.18 -22.89
N GLU A 102 10.40 -9.74 -23.73
CA GLU A 102 11.84 -9.70 -23.47
C GLU A 102 12.27 -8.57 -22.54
N THR A 103 11.34 -7.73 -22.04
CA THR A 103 11.67 -6.60 -21.20
C THR A 103 11.01 -6.68 -19.81
N TYR A 104 11.76 -6.33 -18.77
CA TYR A 104 11.25 -6.19 -17.41
C TYR A 104 11.77 -4.89 -16.80
N GLN A 105 10.89 -3.91 -16.69
CA GLN A 105 11.19 -2.56 -16.21
C GLN A 105 10.14 -2.11 -15.20
N SER A 106 10.49 -1.14 -14.34
CA SER A 106 9.54 -0.43 -13.49
C SER A 106 9.16 0.92 -14.10
N TYR A 107 8.06 1.50 -13.65
CA TYR A 107 7.65 2.82 -14.16
C TYR A 107 8.28 4.00 -13.41
N GLY A 108 8.90 3.74 -12.24
CA GLY A 108 9.75 4.67 -11.51
C GLY A 108 9.03 5.79 -10.77
N VAL A 109 9.84 6.65 -10.13
CA VAL A 109 9.38 7.72 -9.22
C VAL A 109 8.35 8.66 -9.83
N PRO A 110 8.54 9.21 -11.06
CA PRO A 110 7.58 10.17 -11.61
C PRO A 110 6.17 9.60 -11.75
N TRP A 111 6.07 8.36 -12.22
CA TRP A 111 4.79 7.71 -12.46
C TRP A 111 4.17 7.14 -11.18
N ALA A 112 4.98 6.73 -10.20
CA ALA A 112 4.49 6.40 -8.87
C ALA A 112 3.82 7.61 -8.21
N ASN A 113 4.46 8.78 -8.31
CA ASN A 113 3.89 10.03 -7.83
C ASN A 113 2.56 10.38 -8.54
N VAL A 114 2.51 10.24 -9.87
CA VAL A 114 1.28 10.47 -10.65
C VAL A 114 0.17 9.50 -10.22
N SER A 115 0.50 8.22 -10.01
CA SER A 115 -0.47 7.20 -9.59
C SER A 115 -1.10 7.48 -8.23
N ASN A 116 -0.40 8.18 -7.35
CA ASN A 116 -0.85 8.53 -6.00
C ASN A 116 -1.48 9.93 -5.89
N THR A 117 -1.52 10.69 -6.97
CA THR A 117 -2.08 12.06 -6.97
C THR A 117 -3.50 12.08 -6.39
N PRO A 118 -3.83 13.03 -5.48
CA PRO A 118 -3.06 14.20 -5.09
C PRO A 118 -2.15 14.00 -3.88
N PHE A 119 -1.99 12.78 -3.39
CA PHE A 119 -1.26 12.49 -2.18
C PHE A 119 0.25 12.53 -2.40
N ARG A 120 0.95 12.87 -1.34
CA ARG A 120 2.38 13.00 -1.27
C ARG A 120 3.03 11.62 -1.05
N GLU A 121 4.21 11.40 -1.66
CA GLU A 121 5.00 10.18 -1.56
C GLU A 121 4.32 8.94 -2.23
N TYR A 122 4.87 7.75 -2.02
CA TYR A 122 4.50 6.49 -2.66
C TYR A 122 4.91 5.31 -1.77
N LYS A 123 4.73 4.08 -2.24
CA LYS A 123 5.16 2.85 -1.54
C LYS A 123 6.53 3.05 -0.88
N HIS A 124 6.73 2.53 0.30
CA HIS A 124 7.83 2.68 1.24
C HIS A 124 7.57 3.77 2.31
N TRP A 125 6.98 4.90 1.93
CA TRP A 125 6.66 5.99 2.85
C TRP A 125 5.31 5.77 3.54
N VAL A 126 5.15 6.36 4.73
CA VAL A 126 3.90 6.29 5.50
C VAL A 126 3.08 7.58 5.45
N HIS A 127 3.44 8.48 4.53
CA HIS A 127 2.59 9.57 4.08
C HIS A 127 1.41 9.02 3.27
N GLU A 128 0.36 9.83 3.07
CA GLU A 128 -0.89 9.38 2.46
C GLU A 128 -0.68 8.68 1.09
N GLY A 129 0.27 9.14 0.26
CA GLY A 129 0.54 8.51 -1.03
C GLY A 129 1.12 7.09 -0.92
N GLY A 130 1.74 6.75 0.20
CA GLY A 130 2.24 5.39 0.43
C GLY A 130 1.22 4.42 1.04
N ILE A 131 0.20 4.94 1.76
CA ILE A 131 -0.69 4.13 2.60
C ILE A 131 -2.18 4.29 2.31
N SER A 132 -2.62 5.41 1.73
CA SER A 132 -4.03 5.70 1.49
C SER A 132 -4.47 5.22 0.12
N THR A 133 -4.78 3.94 0.02
CA THR A 133 -5.21 3.29 -1.23
C THR A 133 -6.73 3.20 -1.34
N PRO A 134 -7.29 3.17 -2.56
CA PRO A 134 -8.71 2.96 -2.74
C PRO A 134 -9.12 1.55 -2.31
N PHE A 135 -10.34 1.45 -1.78
CA PHE A 135 -10.98 0.19 -1.40
C PHE A 135 -12.38 0.15 -2.00
N ILE A 136 -12.75 -0.96 -2.62
CA ILE A 136 -14.08 -1.20 -3.15
C ILE A 136 -14.64 -2.46 -2.50
N ALA A 137 -15.86 -2.38 -1.96
CA ALA A 137 -16.62 -3.52 -1.50
C ALA A 137 -17.91 -3.66 -2.33
N HIS A 138 -18.14 -4.83 -2.87
CA HIS A 138 -19.35 -5.18 -3.63
C HIS A 138 -19.98 -6.43 -3.03
N TRP A 139 -21.22 -6.31 -2.55
CA TRP A 139 -22.02 -7.43 -2.02
C TRP A 139 -23.50 -7.05 -2.07
N PRO A 140 -24.21 -7.32 -3.16
CA PRO A 140 -25.60 -6.86 -3.35
C PRO A 140 -26.57 -7.24 -2.24
N GLU A 141 -26.50 -8.46 -1.70
CA GLU A 141 -27.36 -8.88 -0.59
C GLU A 141 -26.93 -8.33 0.78
N GLY A 142 -25.66 -8.01 0.95
CA GLY A 142 -25.10 -7.56 2.24
C GLY A 142 -24.91 -6.05 2.39
N ILE A 143 -24.83 -5.29 1.27
CA ILE A 143 -24.61 -3.85 1.26
C ILE A 143 -25.81 -3.18 0.57
N GLY A 144 -26.70 -2.59 1.38
CA GLY A 144 -27.92 -1.97 0.85
C GLY A 144 -27.71 -0.63 0.13
N ASP A 145 -26.64 0.07 0.45
CA ASP A 145 -26.37 1.44 -0.01
C ASP A 145 -25.39 1.43 -1.19
N ARG A 146 -25.91 1.22 -2.39
CA ARG A 146 -25.13 1.03 -3.62
C ARG A 146 -24.52 2.33 -4.10
N GLY A 147 -23.23 2.28 -4.51
CA GLY A 147 -22.48 3.42 -5.05
C GLY A 147 -22.12 4.49 -4.02
N ALA A 148 -22.32 4.21 -2.74
CA ALA A 148 -22.01 5.15 -1.67
C ALA A 148 -20.52 5.25 -1.41
N LEU A 149 -20.05 6.48 -1.14
CA LEU A 149 -18.69 6.74 -0.70
C LEU A 149 -18.63 6.70 0.82
N ARG A 150 -17.63 6.02 1.36
CA ARG A 150 -17.31 5.94 2.78
C ARG A 150 -15.96 6.58 3.06
N ARG A 151 -15.85 7.29 4.16
CA ARG A 151 -14.64 8.04 4.55
C ARG A 151 -13.98 7.49 5.81
N GLN A 152 -14.57 6.49 6.43
CA GLN A 152 -14.00 5.81 7.58
C GLN A 152 -12.71 5.08 7.16
N ALA A 153 -11.64 5.31 7.90
CA ALA A 153 -10.36 4.68 7.62
C ALA A 153 -10.35 3.23 8.12
N ALA A 154 -9.76 2.36 7.33
CA ALA A 154 -9.52 0.96 7.66
C ALA A 154 -8.06 0.58 7.35
N GLN A 155 -7.64 -0.59 7.80
CA GLN A 155 -6.32 -1.16 7.52
C GLN A 155 -6.44 -2.61 7.03
N LEU A 156 -5.38 -3.14 6.41
CA LEU A 156 -5.37 -4.51 5.88
C LEU A 156 -5.80 -5.60 6.88
N PRO A 157 -5.44 -5.55 8.19
CA PRO A 157 -5.93 -6.53 9.16
C PRO A 157 -7.46 -6.58 9.28
N ASP A 158 -8.15 -5.49 8.91
CA ASP A 158 -9.61 -5.39 8.99
C ASP A 158 -10.30 -6.28 7.94
N VAL A 159 -9.62 -6.61 6.85
CA VAL A 159 -10.10 -7.55 5.83
C VAL A 159 -10.33 -8.93 6.46
N MET A 160 -9.36 -9.45 7.22
CA MET A 160 -9.49 -10.74 7.90
C MET A 160 -10.65 -10.72 8.91
N ALA A 161 -10.73 -9.67 9.73
CA ALA A 161 -11.82 -9.53 10.71
C ALA A 161 -13.20 -9.48 10.03
N THR A 162 -13.30 -8.81 8.88
CA THR A 162 -14.52 -8.74 8.09
C THR A 162 -14.90 -10.12 7.52
N CYS A 163 -13.93 -10.84 6.95
CA CYS A 163 -14.16 -12.18 6.43
C CYS A 163 -14.67 -13.16 7.52
N LEU A 164 -14.08 -13.09 8.71
CA LEU A 164 -14.49 -13.92 9.84
C LEU A 164 -15.93 -13.62 10.27
N GLU A 165 -16.29 -12.33 10.41
CA GLU A 165 -17.65 -11.93 10.76
C GLU A 165 -18.67 -12.39 9.72
N VAL A 166 -18.39 -12.15 8.43
CA VAL A 166 -19.27 -12.56 7.31
C VAL A 166 -19.44 -14.08 7.25
N ALA A 167 -18.38 -14.83 7.52
CA ALA A 167 -18.40 -16.29 7.56
C ALA A 167 -19.01 -16.87 8.84
N GLY A 168 -19.27 -16.07 9.86
CA GLY A 168 -19.73 -16.52 11.18
C GLY A 168 -18.73 -17.41 11.90
N VAL A 169 -17.43 -17.17 11.70
CA VAL A 169 -16.32 -17.96 12.25
C VAL A 169 -15.59 -17.15 13.32
N GLU A 170 -15.34 -17.78 14.46
CA GLU A 170 -14.52 -17.18 15.52
C GLU A 170 -13.01 -17.30 15.21
N TYR A 171 -12.28 -16.26 15.54
CA TYR A 171 -10.81 -16.28 15.41
C TYR A 171 -10.23 -17.20 16.50
N PRO A 172 -9.37 -18.18 16.14
CA PRO A 172 -8.84 -19.14 17.11
C PRO A 172 -7.89 -18.48 18.10
N GLN A 173 -8.01 -18.82 19.38
CA GLN A 173 -7.07 -18.39 20.42
C GLN A 173 -5.89 -19.37 20.56
N GLU A 174 -6.06 -20.60 20.09
CA GLU A 174 -5.04 -21.66 20.14
C GLU A 174 -5.08 -22.50 18.86
N ARG A 175 -3.91 -22.95 18.41
CA ARG A 175 -3.76 -23.91 17.32
C ARG A 175 -2.68 -24.93 17.67
N GLU A 176 -3.03 -26.22 17.68
CA GLU A 176 -2.11 -27.33 17.95
C GLU A 176 -1.32 -27.17 19.27
N GLY A 177 -1.99 -26.68 20.33
CA GLY A 177 -1.40 -26.47 21.65
C GLY A 177 -0.58 -25.16 21.78
N ASN A 178 -0.54 -24.34 20.74
CA ASN A 178 0.18 -23.05 20.77
C ASN A 178 -0.80 -21.88 20.76
N ALA A 179 -0.57 -20.87 21.59
CA ALA A 179 -1.34 -19.65 21.59
C ALA A 179 -1.23 -18.93 20.23
N VAL A 180 -2.33 -18.51 19.66
CA VAL A 180 -2.39 -17.70 18.44
C VAL A 180 -2.33 -16.23 18.83
N GLN A 181 -1.57 -15.44 18.07
CA GLN A 181 -1.55 -13.99 18.25
C GLN A 181 -2.95 -13.40 18.10
N ALA A 182 -3.31 -12.48 18.98
CA ALA A 182 -4.62 -11.82 18.93
C ALA A 182 -4.86 -11.12 17.58
N LEU A 183 -6.10 -11.17 17.10
CA LEU A 183 -6.50 -10.47 15.88
C LEU A 183 -6.41 -8.95 16.11
N GLU A 184 -5.63 -8.26 15.29
CA GLU A 184 -5.48 -6.80 15.33
C GLU A 184 -6.54 -6.06 14.52
N GLY A 185 -7.26 -6.76 13.63
CA GLY A 185 -8.27 -6.21 12.75
C GLY A 185 -9.62 -5.98 13.45
N PHE A 186 -10.36 -5.01 12.93
CA PHE A 186 -11.75 -4.73 13.28
C PHE A 186 -12.62 -4.89 12.02
N SER A 187 -13.76 -5.55 12.14
CA SER A 187 -14.64 -5.75 10.98
C SER A 187 -15.11 -4.42 10.38
N MET A 188 -15.08 -4.36 9.05
CA MET A 188 -15.60 -3.24 8.26
C MET A 188 -17.12 -3.29 8.03
N MET A 189 -17.82 -4.31 8.52
CA MET A 189 -19.26 -4.42 8.36
C MET A 189 -20.04 -3.18 8.84
N PRO A 190 -19.67 -2.51 9.94
CA PRO A 190 -20.26 -1.22 10.31
C PRO A 190 -20.11 -0.15 9.23
N ILE A 191 -18.94 -0.07 8.56
CA ILE A 191 -18.66 0.91 7.48
C ILE A 191 -19.62 0.70 6.30
N PHE A 192 -19.90 -0.55 5.94
CA PHE A 192 -20.82 -0.88 4.85
C PHE A 192 -22.25 -0.39 5.07
N SER A 193 -22.61 -0.15 6.33
CA SER A 193 -23.91 0.41 6.74
C SER A 193 -23.83 1.85 7.23
N ASP A 194 -22.79 2.59 6.86
CA ASP A 194 -22.50 3.97 7.26
C ASP A 194 -22.46 4.21 8.78
N ARG A 195 -22.03 3.19 9.54
CA ARG A 195 -21.83 3.27 10.98
C ARG A 195 -20.35 3.50 11.29
N ALA A 196 -20.06 3.99 12.49
CA ALA A 196 -18.71 4.20 12.96
C ALA A 196 -17.90 2.88 12.97
N HIS A 197 -16.66 2.94 12.51
CA HIS A 197 -15.71 1.84 12.66
C HIS A 197 -15.17 1.82 14.10
N ALA A 198 -14.88 0.64 14.62
CA ALA A 198 -14.40 0.49 15.99
C ALA A 198 -12.94 0.91 16.19
N ARG A 199 -12.21 1.09 15.11
CA ARG A 199 -10.81 1.50 15.16
C ARG A 199 -10.70 3.01 15.45
N GLU A 200 -10.12 3.34 16.59
CA GLU A 200 -9.90 4.75 17.01
C GLU A 200 -8.53 5.26 16.57
N VAL A 201 -7.52 4.40 16.54
CA VAL A 201 -6.14 4.77 16.24
C VAL A 201 -5.58 3.83 15.18
N LEU A 202 -4.87 4.39 14.20
CA LEU A 202 -4.15 3.66 13.17
C LEU A 202 -2.65 3.89 13.34
N TYR A 203 -1.86 2.83 13.09
CA TYR A 203 -0.42 2.86 13.23
C TYR A 203 0.25 2.27 12.00
N TRP A 204 1.40 2.82 11.63
CA TRP A 204 2.26 2.31 10.57
C TRP A 204 3.71 2.38 10.97
N GLU A 205 4.46 1.39 10.57
CA GLU A 205 5.92 1.36 10.61
C GLU A 205 6.43 0.62 9.37
N HIS A 206 7.41 1.19 8.70
CA HIS A 206 8.10 0.57 7.59
C HIS A 206 9.52 1.14 7.43
N GLU A 207 10.53 0.33 7.75
CA GLU A 207 11.94 0.70 7.61
C GLU A 207 12.31 2.02 8.30
N GLY A 208 11.79 2.21 9.53
CA GLY A 208 12.00 3.41 10.34
C GLY A 208 11.02 4.55 10.02
N ASN A 209 10.32 4.51 8.88
CA ASN A 209 9.24 5.45 8.61
C ASN A 209 8.04 5.06 9.46
N CYS A 210 7.49 6.00 10.21
CA CYS A 210 6.43 5.68 11.15
C CYS A 210 5.32 6.74 11.15
N ALA A 211 4.10 6.29 11.48
CA ALA A 211 2.96 7.18 11.62
C ALA A 211 1.95 6.66 12.63
N VAL A 212 1.22 7.61 13.21
CA VAL A 212 0.03 7.35 14.01
C VAL A 212 -1.05 8.35 13.64
N ARG A 213 -2.27 7.85 13.45
CA ARG A 213 -3.44 8.67 13.15
C ARG A 213 -4.51 8.45 14.19
N LYS A 214 -5.02 9.54 14.75
CA LYS A 214 -6.19 9.55 15.62
C LYS A 214 -7.09 10.74 15.25
N GLU A 215 -8.35 10.45 14.97
CA GLU A 215 -9.32 11.45 14.51
C GLU A 215 -8.81 12.19 13.26
N GLN A 216 -8.76 13.54 13.26
CA GLN A 216 -8.22 14.35 12.18
C GLN A 216 -6.69 14.46 12.19
N TRP A 217 -6.03 14.08 13.28
CA TRP A 217 -4.58 14.27 13.42
C TRP A 217 -3.80 13.05 12.94
N LYS A 218 -2.79 13.30 12.14
CA LYS A 218 -1.78 12.32 11.74
C LYS A 218 -0.40 12.86 12.07
N LEU A 219 0.32 12.11 12.87
CA LEU A 219 1.73 12.33 13.16
C LEU A 219 2.53 11.35 12.31
N VAL A 220 3.49 11.83 11.55
CA VAL A 220 4.30 11.03 10.61
C VAL A 220 5.76 11.39 10.71
N CYS A 221 6.64 10.42 10.57
CA CYS A 221 8.09 10.60 10.52
C CYS A 221 8.66 9.90 9.29
N LYS A 222 9.41 10.64 8.50
CA LYS A 222 10.23 10.12 7.40
C LYS A 222 11.64 9.89 7.92
N TYR A 223 12.02 8.64 8.13
CA TYR A 223 13.32 8.27 8.70
C TYR A 223 14.50 8.80 7.85
N PRO A 224 15.55 9.38 8.46
CA PRO A 224 15.76 9.64 9.91
C PRO A 224 15.32 11.04 10.39
N GLY A 225 14.24 11.61 9.83
CA GLY A 225 13.78 12.97 10.14
C GLY A 225 12.99 13.07 11.45
N ASP A 226 12.51 14.28 11.72
CA ASP A 226 11.66 14.61 12.86
C ASP A 226 10.19 14.27 12.58
N TRP A 227 9.34 14.39 13.61
CA TRP A 227 7.91 14.26 13.51
C TRP A 227 7.28 15.46 12.80
N GLU A 228 6.45 15.18 11.79
CA GLU A 228 5.57 16.11 11.11
C GLU A 228 4.12 15.85 11.57
N LEU A 229 3.33 16.90 11.80
CA LEU A 229 1.92 16.81 12.25
C LEU A 229 0.98 17.42 11.20
N TYR A 230 -0.05 16.68 10.82
CA TYR A 230 -1.04 17.13 9.84
C TYR A 230 -2.47 16.97 10.33
N ASP A 231 -3.33 17.96 10.02
CA ASP A 231 -4.78 17.81 10.05
C ASP A 231 -5.23 17.22 8.70
N ILE A 232 -5.36 15.90 8.62
CA ILE A 232 -5.67 15.22 7.36
C ILE A 232 -7.13 15.35 6.89
N VAL A 233 -7.99 16.02 7.65
CA VAL A 233 -9.33 16.42 7.18
C VAL A 233 -9.23 17.70 6.37
N ALA A 234 -8.40 18.66 6.82
CA ALA A 234 -8.15 19.91 6.15
C ALA A 234 -7.07 19.80 5.06
N ASP A 235 -6.03 19.00 5.30
CA ASP A 235 -4.84 18.84 4.45
C ASP A 235 -4.48 17.36 4.28
N ARG A 236 -5.21 16.64 3.43
CA ARG A 236 -4.87 15.25 3.07
C ARG A 236 -3.63 15.12 2.20
N THR A 237 -3.11 16.23 1.71
CA THR A 237 -1.91 16.26 0.87
C THR A 237 -0.62 16.41 1.69
N GLU A 238 -0.75 16.62 3.02
CA GLU A 238 0.37 16.71 3.97
C GLU A 238 1.39 17.79 3.56
N LEU A 239 0.91 18.99 3.24
CA LEU A 239 1.74 20.12 2.79
C LEU A 239 2.03 21.13 3.89
N ASN A 240 1.20 21.18 4.94
CA ASN A 240 1.29 22.17 6.02
C ASN A 240 1.60 21.47 7.34
N ASP A 241 2.88 21.38 7.68
CA ASP A 241 3.32 20.81 8.96
C ASP A 241 2.94 21.74 10.13
N LEU A 242 2.12 21.23 11.04
CA LEU A 242 1.61 21.91 12.23
C LEU A 242 2.34 21.48 13.53
N SER A 243 3.44 20.75 13.43
CA SER A 243 4.16 20.20 14.60
C SER A 243 4.63 21.27 15.56
N ALA A 244 5.13 22.38 15.04
CA ALA A 244 5.58 23.51 15.84
C ALA A 244 4.42 24.27 16.52
N GLU A 245 3.22 24.26 15.93
CA GLU A 245 2.04 24.96 16.46
C GLU A 245 1.32 24.14 17.54
N HIS A 246 1.42 22.79 17.48
CA HIS A 246 0.71 21.86 18.36
C HIS A 246 1.62 20.83 19.05
N PRO A 247 2.68 21.26 19.78
CA PRO A 247 3.63 20.33 20.39
C PRO A 247 2.99 19.36 21.40
N GLN A 248 1.88 19.74 22.04
CA GLN A 248 1.12 18.86 22.93
C GLN A 248 0.45 17.70 22.18
N ILE A 249 -0.01 17.91 20.94
CA ILE A 249 -0.60 16.86 20.10
C ILE A 249 0.50 15.91 19.62
N VAL A 250 1.63 16.47 19.18
CA VAL A 250 2.83 15.70 18.83
C VAL A 250 3.24 14.77 19.97
N ALA A 251 3.35 15.29 21.20
CA ALA A 251 3.70 14.50 22.37
C ALA A 251 2.67 13.39 22.67
N ALA A 252 1.37 13.70 22.59
CA ALA A 252 0.31 12.73 22.86
C ALA A 252 0.28 11.60 21.82
N LEU A 253 0.37 11.92 20.52
CA LEU A 253 0.38 10.93 19.46
C LEU A 253 1.69 10.13 19.44
N GLY A 254 2.83 10.77 19.70
CA GLY A 254 4.12 10.10 19.85
C GLY A 254 4.11 9.07 20.98
N ALA A 255 3.47 9.37 22.10
CA ALA A 255 3.30 8.42 23.21
C ALA A 255 2.42 7.22 22.81
N LEU A 256 1.34 7.44 22.03
CA LEU A 256 0.52 6.35 21.50
C LEU A 256 1.32 5.46 20.56
N TYR A 257 2.11 6.05 19.66
CA TYR A 257 2.98 5.29 18.76
C TYR A 257 4.01 4.48 19.55
N ALA A 258 4.69 5.07 20.53
CA ALA A 258 5.70 4.40 21.32
C ALA A 258 5.13 3.18 22.07
N ALA A 259 3.95 3.33 22.68
CA ALA A 259 3.28 2.22 23.38
C ALA A 259 2.87 1.09 22.43
N TRP A 260 2.41 1.43 21.22
CA TRP A 260 2.09 0.43 20.19
C TRP A 260 3.36 -0.26 19.68
N ALA A 261 4.42 0.48 19.40
CA ALA A 261 5.69 -0.05 18.91
C ALA A 261 6.32 -1.03 19.91
N GLU A 262 6.30 -0.70 21.22
CA GLU A 262 6.74 -1.59 22.29
C GLU A 262 5.92 -2.88 22.33
N ARG A 263 4.60 -2.78 22.30
CA ARG A 263 3.68 -3.95 22.27
C ARG A 263 3.91 -4.85 21.06
N CYS A 264 4.12 -4.24 19.88
CA CYS A 264 4.37 -4.95 18.62
C CYS A 264 5.83 -5.41 18.46
N LYS A 265 6.72 -5.05 19.39
CA LYS A 265 8.15 -5.33 19.34
C LYS A 265 8.80 -4.78 18.07
N VAL A 266 8.43 -3.56 17.70
CA VAL A 266 9.06 -2.84 16.59
C VAL A 266 10.54 -2.66 16.93
N MET A 267 11.40 -3.15 16.07
CA MET A 267 12.85 -3.01 16.22
C MET A 267 13.30 -1.68 15.63
N ASP A 268 14.26 -1.02 16.28
CA ASP A 268 14.89 0.17 15.71
C ASP A 268 15.51 -0.17 14.34
N TRP A 269 15.24 0.67 13.35
CA TRP A 269 15.68 0.40 11.98
C TRP A 269 17.21 0.39 11.85
N SER A 270 17.90 1.25 12.58
CA SER A 270 19.36 1.29 12.58
C SER A 270 19.98 0.02 13.17
N GLU A 271 19.39 -0.53 14.23
CA GLU A 271 19.80 -1.81 14.81
C GLU A 271 19.58 -2.96 13.83
N LEU A 272 18.42 -2.99 13.18
CA LEU A 272 18.10 -4.02 12.17
C LEU A 272 19.05 -3.96 10.97
N GLN A 273 19.39 -2.76 10.50
CA GLN A 273 20.37 -2.56 9.42
C GLN A 273 21.75 -3.09 9.83
N GLU A 274 22.17 -2.81 11.05
CA GLU A 274 23.47 -3.28 11.57
C GLU A 274 23.49 -4.82 11.69
N MET A 275 22.41 -5.45 12.14
CA MET A 275 22.30 -6.91 12.18
C MET A 275 22.40 -7.51 10.79
N ARG A 276 21.65 -6.99 9.81
CA ARG A 276 21.68 -7.44 8.41
C ARG A 276 23.07 -7.26 7.77
N ARG A 277 23.79 -6.19 8.14
CA ARG A 277 25.15 -5.97 7.67
C ARG A 277 26.09 -7.05 8.19
N LYS A 278 26.04 -7.36 9.49
CA LYS A 278 26.86 -8.42 10.11
C LYS A 278 26.60 -9.80 9.53
N GLU A 279 25.34 -10.13 9.23
CA GLU A 279 24.97 -11.39 8.59
C GLU A 279 25.52 -11.56 7.17
N ARG A 280 25.75 -10.46 6.44
CA ARG A 280 26.31 -10.49 5.08
C ARG A 280 27.85 -10.56 5.06
N GLU A 281 28.48 -10.15 6.15
CA GLU A 281 29.95 -10.12 6.31
C GLU A 281 30.49 -11.42 6.93
N GLY A 282 29.64 -12.26 7.55
CA GLY A 282 29.99 -13.55 8.16
C GLY A 282 29.67 -14.74 7.27
#